data_6f180a0820d002c4ac91ede569598327
#
_entry.id   6f180a0820d002c4ac91ede569598327
#
_cell.length_a   1.000
_cell.length_b   1.000
_cell.length_c   1.000
_cell.angle_alpha   90.00
_cell.angle_beta   90.00
_cell.angle_gamma   90.00
#
_symmetry.space_group_name_H-M   'P 1'
#
loop_
_entity.id
_entity.type
_entity.pdbx_description
1 polymer ?
#
loop_
_entity_poly.entity_id
_entity_poly.type
_entity_poly.pdbx_seq_one_letter_code
_entity_poly.pdbx_strand_id
1 'polypeptide(L)'
;MADRYAPSHTEEPVRAKKRGKTPAWRLIIQDILLTGLVLCIFALFHHVIPRMSIAKAEPPKPTSAALAPSESPAAAAAPENSPEPTEEVVDNRTEWQKKFADHFTDEIVSAENSYTSPDVSINISTVTVGEGAYSSQCHIADIYIGQIENFQTYFATGSYGYYAEQSALGIDEDSGALIAINGDYCNNQTSGFLVRNGELYFSEQTSNDICVLYKDGTMATYAPDEYVVEDELQKNVYQVWKFGPKLLDADGVPMTTFNTSSPIKWENPRSAIGYYEPGHYCFVVVDGRQDGYSRGLKIEELAKLFADLGCKAAYNLDGGASAVMTFNDAIYSRPSNGGRALGDALLIKELDGIGEGEAK
;
A
#
# COMPACT_ATOMS: atom_id res chain seq x y z
N MET A 1 -13.70 -70.88 75.28
CA MET A 1 -13.54 -71.86 74.20
C MET A 1 -13.00 -71.07 73.00
N ALA A 2 -11.73 -71.23 72.79
CA ALA A 2 -11.06 -71.77 71.61
C ALA A 2 -11.23 -70.86 70.41
N ASP A 3 -10.27 -70.54 69.65
CA ASP A 3 -8.85 -70.84 69.46
C ASP A 3 -8.44 -70.22 68.14
N ARG A 4 -7.24 -69.62 68.08
CA ARG A 4 -6.26 -69.70 67.00
C ARG A 4 -6.69 -69.36 65.56
N TYR A 5 -6.04 -68.41 64.89
CA TYR A 5 -4.85 -68.51 64.01
C TYR A 5 -4.44 -67.16 63.43
N ALA A 6 -3.22 -66.73 63.66
CA ALA A 6 -2.49 -65.84 62.82
C ALA A 6 -1.82 -66.61 61.66
N PRO A 7 -1.56 -65.99 60.53
CA PRO A 7 -0.16 -65.94 60.17
C PRO A 7 0.32 -64.49 59.73
N SER A 8 1.55 -64.27 60.19
CA SER A 8 2.40 -63.19 59.82
C SER A 8 2.82 -63.24 58.33
N HIS A 9 2.56 -62.23 57.57
CA HIS A 9 3.35 -61.94 56.36
C HIS A 9 4.07 -60.63 56.57
N THR A 10 5.36 -60.72 56.85
CA THR A 10 6.33 -59.65 56.77
C THR A 10 6.55 -59.36 55.31
N GLU A 11 5.96 -58.30 54.81
CA GLU A 11 6.35 -57.72 53.53
C GLU A 11 7.64 -56.86 53.72
N GLU A 12 8.72 -57.31 53.09
CA GLU A 12 9.94 -56.51 52.97
C GLU A 12 9.66 -55.19 52.21
N PRO A 13 10.17 -54.02 52.66
CA PRO A 13 9.98 -52.80 51.97
C PRO A 13 10.77 -52.81 50.67
N VAL A 14 10.08 -52.63 49.52
CA VAL A 14 10.65 -52.41 48.19
C VAL A 14 11.52 -51.17 48.23
N ARG A 15 12.83 -51.35 48.18
CA ARG A 15 13.83 -50.29 48.09
C ARG A 15 13.58 -49.46 46.78
N ALA A 16 12.96 -48.31 46.91
CA ALA A 16 12.86 -47.33 45.83
C ALA A 16 14.28 -46.97 45.36
N LYS A 17 14.59 -47.31 44.10
CA LYS A 17 15.83 -46.87 43.42
C LYS A 17 15.85 -45.34 43.42
N LYS A 18 16.74 -44.74 44.22
CA LYS A 18 17.03 -43.27 44.15
C LYS A 18 17.50 -42.96 42.72
N ARG A 19 16.65 -42.27 41.92
CA ARG A 19 17.05 -41.66 40.64
C ARG A 19 18.19 -40.69 40.96
N GLY A 20 19.37 -40.98 40.45
CA GLY A 20 20.53 -40.12 40.58
C GLY A 20 20.19 -38.74 39.98
N LYS A 21 20.38 -37.68 40.76
CA LYS A 21 20.23 -36.31 40.29
C LYS A 21 21.28 -36.06 39.19
N THR A 22 20.85 -35.73 37.99
CA THR A 22 21.77 -35.28 36.93
C THR A 22 22.61 -34.12 37.45
N PRO A 23 23.95 -34.16 37.36
CA PRO A 23 24.80 -33.13 37.90
C PRO A 23 24.53 -31.80 37.15
N ALA A 24 24.46 -30.71 37.91
CA ALA A 24 24.08 -29.37 37.42
C ALA A 24 24.87 -28.90 36.18
N TRP A 25 26.16 -29.28 36.08
CA TRP A 25 26.98 -28.93 34.93
C TRP A 25 26.46 -29.54 33.59
N ARG A 26 25.83 -30.74 33.62
CA ARG A 26 25.22 -31.35 32.42
C ARG A 26 24.01 -30.59 31.95
N LEU A 27 23.18 -30.06 32.85
CA LEU A 27 22.05 -29.20 32.51
C LEU A 27 22.52 -27.88 31.88
N ILE A 28 23.56 -27.28 32.45
CA ILE A 28 24.17 -26.04 31.89
C ILE A 28 24.70 -26.29 30.47
N ILE A 29 25.40 -27.40 30.23
CA ILE A 29 25.90 -27.74 28.90
C ILE A 29 24.72 -27.96 27.91
N GLN A 30 23.65 -28.63 28.35
CA GLN A 30 22.45 -28.85 27.52
C GLN A 30 21.79 -27.53 27.14
N ASP A 31 21.66 -26.57 28.08
CA ASP A 31 21.10 -25.25 27.82
C ASP A 31 21.97 -24.43 26.83
N ILE A 32 23.30 -24.49 27.01
CA ILE A 32 24.23 -23.82 26.08
C ILE A 32 24.11 -24.40 24.66
N LEU A 33 24.07 -25.74 24.55
CA LEU A 33 23.94 -26.39 23.25
C LEU A 33 22.58 -26.12 22.59
N LEU A 34 21.50 -26.11 23.36
CA LEU A 34 20.15 -25.81 22.88
C LEU A 34 20.08 -24.35 22.41
N THR A 35 20.60 -23.41 23.20
CA THR A 35 20.64 -22.00 22.84
C THR A 35 21.50 -21.78 21.59
N GLY A 36 22.66 -22.45 21.48
CA GLY A 36 23.49 -22.40 20.29
C GLY A 36 22.78 -22.95 19.05
N LEU A 37 22.02 -24.05 19.19
CA LEU A 37 21.24 -24.62 18.10
C LEU A 37 20.13 -23.66 17.63
N VAL A 38 19.42 -23.06 18.58
CA VAL A 38 18.36 -22.07 18.26
C VAL A 38 18.94 -20.86 17.54
N LEU A 39 20.10 -20.34 17.99
CA LEU A 39 20.77 -19.24 17.31
C LEU A 39 21.28 -19.63 15.91
N CYS A 40 21.77 -20.85 15.73
CA CYS A 40 22.16 -21.35 14.41
C CYS A 40 20.98 -21.49 13.45
N ILE A 41 19.85 -22.02 13.94
CA ILE A 41 18.61 -22.11 13.17
C ILE A 41 18.12 -20.71 12.81
N PHE A 42 18.09 -19.80 13.75
CA PHE A 42 17.71 -18.39 13.51
C PHE A 42 18.63 -17.74 12.46
N ALA A 43 19.96 -17.92 12.57
CA ALA A 43 20.91 -17.38 11.60
C ALA A 43 20.73 -18.02 10.20
N LEU A 44 20.44 -19.33 10.11
CA LEU A 44 20.12 -20.00 8.85
C LEU A 44 18.87 -19.42 8.19
N PHE A 45 17.81 -19.22 8.94
CA PHE A 45 16.58 -18.62 8.40
C PHE A 45 16.74 -17.13 8.07
N HIS A 46 17.52 -16.39 8.83
CA HIS A 46 17.68 -14.94 8.61
C HIS A 46 18.76 -14.55 7.60
N HIS A 47 19.82 -15.37 7.44
CA HIS A 47 20.98 -14.95 6.65
C HIS A 47 21.36 -15.90 5.49
N VAL A 48 20.94 -17.17 5.54
CA VAL A 48 21.39 -18.20 4.57
C VAL A 48 20.27 -18.63 3.63
N ILE A 49 19.00 -18.63 4.05
CA ILE A 49 17.91 -18.87 3.10
C ILE A 49 17.83 -17.65 2.18
N PRO A 50 18.15 -17.80 0.88
CA PRO A 50 18.09 -16.67 -0.03
C PRO A 50 16.69 -16.10 -0.02
N ARG A 51 16.59 -14.77 0.03
CA ARG A 51 15.34 -14.04 -0.15
C ARG A 51 14.81 -14.44 -1.53
N MET A 52 13.86 -15.35 -1.57
CA MET A 52 13.29 -15.83 -2.82
C MET A 52 12.50 -14.69 -3.44
N SER A 53 12.95 -14.19 -4.58
CA SER A 53 12.07 -13.43 -5.47
C SER A 53 10.96 -14.37 -5.92
N ILE A 54 9.71 -14.02 -5.64
CA ILE A 54 8.58 -14.81 -6.11
C ILE A 54 8.45 -14.57 -7.59
N ALA A 55 8.52 -15.62 -8.37
CA ALA A 55 8.36 -15.55 -9.81
C ALA A 55 6.98 -14.96 -10.14
N LYS A 56 6.98 -13.92 -10.99
CA LYS A 56 5.81 -13.27 -11.56
C LYS A 56 4.85 -14.32 -12.14
N ALA A 57 3.59 -14.31 -11.76
CA ALA A 57 2.59 -15.15 -12.40
C ALA A 57 2.47 -14.73 -13.88
N GLU A 58 2.64 -15.65 -14.82
CA GLU A 58 2.40 -15.34 -16.25
C GLU A 58 0.90 -15.02 -16.43
N PRO A 59 0.56 -13.85 -17.00
CA PRO A 59 -0.81 -13.55 -17.34
C PRO A 59 -1.31 -14.51 -18.43
N PRO A 60 -2.59 -14.90 -18.43
CA PRO A 60 -3.16 -15.71 -19.50
C PRO A 60 -2.99 -14.99 -20.83
N LYS A 61 -2.40 -15.65 -21.82
CA LYS A 61 -2.17 -15.09 -23.16
C LYS A 61 -3.52 -14.69 -23.78
N PRO A 62 -3.68 -13.44 -24.26
CA PRO A 62 -4.86 -13.06 -25.00
C PRO A 62 -4.93 -13.88 -26.29
N THR A 63 -6.05 -14.53 -26.52
CA THR A 63 -6.34 -15.23 -27.79
C THR A 63 -6.58 -14.17 -28.86
N SER A 64 -5.58 -13.93 -29.68
CA SER A 64 -5.67 -13.03 -30.83
C SER A 64 -6.60 -13.64 -31.88
N ALA A 65 -7.81 -13.11 -31.99
CA ALA A 65 -8.61 -13.27 -33.18
C ALA A 65 -8.19 -12.19 -34.18
N ALA A 66 -7.39 -12.58 -35.16
CA ALA A 66 -6.99 -11.72 -36.27
C ALA A 66 -8.20 -11.39 -37.13
N LEU A 67 -8.56 -10.11 -37.22
CA LEU A 67 -9.43 -9.58 -38.26
C LEU A 67 -8.55 -9.10 -39.44
N ALA A 68 -8.76 -9.68 -40.59
CA ALA A 68 -8.09 -9.39 -41.85
C ALA A 68 -8.46 -8.00 -42.39
N PRO A 69 -7.53 -7.31 -43.07
CA PRO A 69 -7.78 -5.99 -43.66
C PRO A 69 -8.67 -6.07 -44.90
N SER A 70 -9.68 -5.19 -44.98
CA SER A 70 -10.51 -4.97 -46.16
C SER A 70 -9.84 -3.93 -47.05
N GLU A 71 -9.62 -4.30 -48.31
CA GLU A 71 -9.04 -3.47 -49.36
C GLU A 71 -10.00 -2.35 -49.78
N SER A 72 -9.41 -1.18 -50.02
CA SER A 72 -10.04 0.03 -50.59
C SER A 72 -9.93 -0.03 -52.13
N PRO A 73 -10.90 0.42 -52.92
CA PRO A 73 -10.67 0.74 -54.34
C PRO A 73 -10.45 2.22 -54.61
N ALA A 74 -9.55 2.45 -55.54
CA ALA A 74 -8.96 3.69 -55.94
C ALA A 74 -9.81 4.66 -56.78
N ALA A 75 -9.50 5.93 -56.58
CA ALA A 75 -9.35 7.04 -57.49
C ALA A 75 -10.41 7.49 -58.47
N ALA A 76 -10.80 8.75 -58.39
CA ALA A 76 -11.01 9.63 -59.52
C ALA A 76 -10.75 11.11 -59.16
N ALA A 77 -10.20 11.85 -60.12
CA ALA A 77 -9.49 13.11 -60.01
C ALA A 77 -10.36 14.38 -59.80
N ALA A 78 -9.65 15.42 -59.41
CA ALA A 78 -9.97 16.81 -59.01
C ALA A 78 -10.90 17.62 -59.91
N PRO A 79 -11.37 18.84 -59.43
CA PRO A 79 -10.62 20.06 -59.68
C PRO A 79 -10.52 21.04 -58.50
N GLU A 80 -9.49 21.86 -58.59
CA GLU A 80 -9.08 22.95 -57.75
C GLU A 80 -10.17 24.00 -57.49
N ASN A 81 -10.27 24.34 -56.21
CA ASN A 81 -10.40 25.64 -55.54
C ASN A 81 -11.01 25.42 -54.17
N SER A 82 -10.15 25.38 -53.19
CA SER A 82 -10.58 25.39 -51.81
C SER A 82 -9.70 26.35 -51.01
N PRO A 83 -10.28 27.17 -50.13
CA PRO A 83 -9.48 28.01 -49.23
C PRO A 83 -8.58 27.11 -48.39
N GLU A 84 -7.41 27.64 -48.02
CA GLU A 84 -6.44 27.03 -47.11
C GLU A 84 -7.16 26.35 -45.94
N PRO A 85 -6.91 25.05 -45.66
CA PRO A 85 -7.52 24.43 -44.50
C PRO A 85 -6.94 25.15 -43.27
N THR A 86 -7.81 25.81 -42.51
CA THR A 86 -7.53 26.10 -41.12
C THR A 86 -7.21 24.74 -40.45
N GLU A 87 -5.99 24.48 -40.06
CA GLU A 87 -5.64 23.33 -39.27
C GLU A 87 -6.54 23.34 -38.02
N GLU A 88 -7.54 22.49 -37.97
CA GLU A 88 -8.24 22.25 -36.73
C GLU A 88 -7.20 21.72 -35.75
N VAL A 89 -6.89 22.52 -34.74
CA VAL A 89 -6.05 22.11 -33.62
C VAL A 89 -6.79 20.96 -32.91
N VAL A 90 -6.38 19.73 -33.21
CA VAL A 90 -6.93 18.57 -32.56
C VAL A 90 -6.52 18.64 -31.08
N ASP A 91 -7.48 18.78 -30.19
CA ASP A 91 -7.23 18.76 -28.75
C ASP A 91 -6.94 17.32 -28.30
N ASN A 92 -5.67 17.01 -28.15
CA ASN A 92 -5.16 15.69 -27.77
C ASN A 92 -5.20 15.42 -26.26
N ARG A 93 -5.72 16.34 -25.45
CA ARG A 93 -5.84 16.15 -24.01
C ARG A 93 -6.77 14.99 -23.67
N THR A 94 -6.46 14.27 -22.60
CA THR A 94 -7.31 13.21 -22.05
C THR A 94 -8.63 13.79 -21.53
N GLU A 95 -9.61 12.94 -21.25
CA GLU A 95 -10.89 13.39 -20.68
C GLU A 95 -10.71 13.99 -19.28
N TRP A 96 -9.71 13.51 -18.50
CA TRP A 96 -9.40 14.07 -17.18
C TRP A 96 -8.70 15.42 -17.29
N GLN A 97 -7.77 15.59 -18.23
CA GLN A 97 -7.13 16.88 -18.50
C GLN A 97 -8.13 17.95 -18.97
N LYS A 98 -9.14 17.56 -19.75
CA LYS A 98 -10.24 18.45 -20.14
C LYS A 98 -11.15 18.80 -18.98
N LYS A 99 -11.51 17.80 -18.18
CA LYS A 99 -12.40 17.93 -17.03
C LYS A 99 -11.83 18.81 -15.93
N PHE A 100 -10.54 18.65 -15.65
CA PHE A 100 -9.80 19.36 -14.60
C PHE A 100 -8.85 20.42 -15.15
N ALA A 101 -9.16 21.01 -16.30
CA ALA A 101 -8.29 21.95 -17.01
C ALA A 101 -7.82 23.13 -16.12
N ASP A 102 -8.64 23.57 -15.15
CA ASP A 102 -8.30 24.64 -14.23
C ASP A 102 -7.24 24.26 -13.18
N HIS A 103 -6.93 22.97 -13.04
CA HIS A 103 -5.91 22.46 -12.12
C HIS A 103 -4.55 22.23 -12.78
N PHE A 104 -4.49 22.13 -14.10
CA PHE A 104 -3.25 21.89 -14.83
C PHE A 104 -2.67 23.19 -15.39
N THR A 105 -1.37 23.19 -15.67
CA THR A 105 -0.63 24.31 -16.26
C THR A 105 0.12 23.85 -17.49
N ASP A 106 0.33 24.72 -18.46
CA ASP A 106 1.09 24.40 -19.69
C ASP A 106 2.58 24.16 -19.39
N GLU A 107 3.09 24.76 -18.31
CA GLU A 107 4.48 24.65 -17.87
C GLU A 107 4.52 24.05 -16.45
N ILE A 108 5.64 23.40 -16.13
CA ILE A 108 5.88 22.89 -14.77
C ILE A 108 6.08 24.06 -13.81
N VAL A 109 5.28 24.10 -12.76
CA VAL A 109 5.40 25.02 -11.63
C VAL A 109 5.53 24.23 -10.35
N SER A 110 6.68 24.34 -9.68
CA SER A 110 6.94 23.66 -8.40
C SER A 110 7.19 24.67 -7.29
N ALA A 111 6.60 24.42 -6.11
CA ALA A 111 6.75 25.21 -4.90
C ALA A 111 6.94 24.28 -3.69
N GLU A 112 7.10 24.83 -2.49
CA GLU A 112 7.34 24.08 -1.25
C GLU A 112 6.25 23.04 -0.96
N ASN A 113 4.99 23.35 -1.31
CA ASN A 113 3.82 22.49 -1.01
C ASN A 113 2.89 22.27 -2.20
N SER A 114 3.34 22.58 -3.41
CA SER A 114 2.53 22.38 -4.63
C SER A 114 3.39 22.09 -5.85
N TYR A 115 2.80 21.34 -6.76
CA TYR A 115 3.35 21.02 -8.07
C TYR A 115 2.22 21.03 -9.10
N THR A 116 2.42 21.69 -10.23
CA THR A 116 1.50 21.63 -11.35
C THR A 116 2.25 21.48 -12.68
N SER A 117 1.66 20.74 -13.59
CA SER A 117 2.14 20.46 -14.93
C SER A 117 0.95 20.24 -15.87
N PRO A 118 1.15 19.90 -17.15
CA PRO A 118 0.06 19.49 -18.03
C PRO A 118 -0.70 18.23 -17.59
N ASP A 119 -0.06 17.34 -16.79
CA ASP A 119 -0.60 16.03 -16.44
C ASP A 119 -0.85 15.82 -14.94
N VAL A 120 -0.21 16.59 -14.08
CA VAL A 120 -0.24 16.39 -12.63
C VAL A 120 -0.47 17.72 -11.92
N SER A 121 -1.36 17.70 -10.94
CA SER A 121 -1.51 18.80 -9.98
C SER A 121 -1.54 18.24 -8.57
N ILE A 122 -0.66 18.73 -7.71
CA ILE A 122 -0.54 18.36 -6.31
C ILE A 122 -0.56 19.62 -5.48
N ASN A 123 -1.41 19.67 -4.44
CA ASN A 123 -1.40 20.73 -3.45
C ASN A 123 -1.46 20.14 -2.05
N ILE A 124 -0.43 20.39 -1.24
CA ILE A 124 -0.32 19.84 0.10
C ILE A 124 -0.70 20.91 1.12
N SER A 125 -1.64 20.57 1.98
CA SER A 125 -2.02 21.36 3.15
C SER A 125 -1.75 20.59 4.43
N THR A 126 -1.44 21.31 5.50
CA THR A 126 -1.31 20.71 6.84
C THR A 126 -2.41 21.28 7.74
N VAL A 127 -3.23 20.39 8.29
CA VAL A 127 -4.30 20.74 9.19
C VAL A 127 -4.06 20.12 10.56
N THR A 128 -4.50 20.83 11.62
CA THR A 128 -4.44 20.32 12.99
C THR A 128 -5.81 19.76 13.37
N VAL A 129 -5.87 18.48 13.71
CA VAL A 129 -7.08 17.82 14.24
C VAL A 129 -6.94 17.66 15.76
N GLY A 130 -7.98 18.04 16.51
CA GLY A 130 -7.97 18.05 17.97
C GLY A 130 -7.35 19.31 18.58
N GLU A 131 -7.21 19.32 19.91
CA GLU A 131 -6.73 20.50 20.65
C GLU A 131 -5.70 20.11 21.72
N GLY A 132 -4.75 21.02 21.97
CA GLY A 132 -3.76 20.89 23.03
C GLY A 132 -2.95 19.60 22.92
N ALA A 133 -2.85 18.85 24.01
CA ALA A 133 -2.10 17.58 24.06
C ALA A 133 -2.74 16.45 23.19
N TYR A 134 -3.95 16.66 22.74
CA TYR A 134 -4.70 15.71 21.88
C TYR A 134 -4.70 16.13 20.41
N SER A 135 -3.90 17.12 20.03
CA SER A 135 -3.77 17.55 18.64
C SER A 135 -2.94 16.59 17.81
N SER A 136 -3.22 16.56 16.51
CA SER A 136 -2.47 15.78 15.52
C SER A 136 -2.31 16.59 14.25
N GLN A 137 -1.12 16.54 13.67
CA GLN A 137 -0.80 17.18 12.39
C GLN A 137 -1.14 16.19 11.25
N CYS A 138 -1.98 16.64 10.35
CA CYS A 138 -2.43 15.86 9.19
C CYS A 138 -1.97 16.56 7.91
N HIS A 139 -1.11 15.93 7.14
CA HIS A 139 -0.66 16.38 5.84
C HIS A 139 -1.58 15.78 4.78
N ILE A 140 -2.26 16.64 4.02
CA ILE A 140 -3.26 16.28 3.03
C ILE A 140 -2.77 16.77 1.68
N ALA A 141 -2.45 15.86 0.78
CA ALA A 141 -2.16 16.16 -0.60
C ALA A 141 -3.45 15.99 -1.43
N ASP A 142 -3.94 17.06 -2.02
CA ASP A 142 -5.00 17.07 -3.01
C ASP A 142 -4.37 16.88 -4.38
N ILE A 143 -4.84 15.89 -5.15
CA ILE A 143 -4.12 15.33 -6.29
C ILE A 143 -5.05 15.18 -7.48
N TYR A 144 -4.70 15.85 -8.59
CA TYR A 144 -5.32 15.66 -9.90
C TYR A 144 -4.30 15.05 -10.86
N ILE A 145 -4.72 14.07 -11.63
CA ILE A 145 -3.88 13.38 -12.62
C ILE A 145 -4.56 13.36 -13.99
N GLY A 146 -3.80 13.51 -15.06
CA GLY A 146 -4.26 13.47 -16.43
C GLY A 146 -4.61 12.08 -16.94
N GLN A 147 -3.96 11.06 -16.39
CA GLN A 147 -4.17 9.65 -16.74
C GLN A 147 -3.77 8.72 -15.61
N ILE A 148 -4.31 7.49 -15.61
CA ILE A 148 -4.15 6.57 -14.48
C ILE A 148 -2.69 6.15 -14.25
N GLU A 149 -1.87 6.15 -15.28
CA GLU A 149 -0.46 5.79 -15.23
C GLU A 149 0.40 6.78 -14.43
N ASN A 150 -0.09 8.01 -14.16
CA ASN A 150 0.53 8.93 -13.21
C ASN A 150 0.46 8.41 -11.77
N PHE A 151 -0.55 7.59 -11.43
CA PHE A 151 -0.70 6.96 -10.12
C PHE A 151 -0.08 5.56 -10.15
N GLN A 152 1.02 5.36 -9.46
CA GLN A 152 1.74 4.09 -9.44
C GLN A 152 1.96 3.58 -8.02
N THR A 153 2.34 2.32 -7.92
CA THR A 153 2.94 1.74 -6.72
C THR A 153 4.34 1.24 -7.07
N TYR A 154 5.33 1.58 -6.26
CA TYR A 154 6.71 1.14 -6.43
C TYR A 154 7.10 0.20 -5.29
N PHE A 155 7.60 -0.99 -5.62
CA PHE A 155 8.15 -1.91 -4.64
C PHE A 155 9.55 -1.50 -4.22
N ALA A 156 9.91 -1.72 -2.98
CA ALA A 156 11.29 -1.61 -2.54
C ALA A 156 12.22 -2.38 -3.49
N THR A 157 13.30 -1.73 -3.93
CA THR A 157 14.28 -2.29 -4.88
C THR A 157 13.73 -2.60 -6.28
N GLY A 158 12.61 -2.01 -6.67
CA GLY A 158 12.05 -2.06 -8.03
C GLY A 158 11.24 -3.31 -8.38
N SER A 159 11.15 -4.30 -7.49
CA SER A 159 10.38 -5.52 -7.74
C SER A 159 9.80 -6.11 -6.46
N TYR A 160 8.73 -6.90 -6.57
CA TYR A 160 8.20 -7.60 -5.42
C TYR A 160 9.26 -8.54 -4.83
N GLY A 161 9.55 -8.38 -3.53
CA GLY A 161 10.47 -9.22 -2.79
C GLY A 161 10.02 -9.43 -1.35
N TYR A 162 9.96 -10.70 -0.91
CA TYR A 162 9.60 -11.01 0.47
C TYR A 162 10.65 -10.43 1.42
N TYR A 163 10.21 -9.58 2.36
CA TYR A 163 11.06 -8.75 3.23
C TYR A 163 12.01 -7.78 2.52
N ALA A 164 11.81 -7.47 1.25
CA ALA A 164 12.54 -6.37 0.62
C ALA A 164 12.09 -5.04 1.25
N GLU A 165 13.04 -4.18 1.60
CA GLU A 165 12.78 -2.89 2.22
C GLU A 165 13.76 -1.83 1.70
N GLN A 166 13.29 -0.59 1.56
CA GLN A 166 14.06 0.56 1.09
C GLN A 166 13.63 1.82 1.85
N SER A 167 14.49 2.80 1.98
CA SER A 167 14.13 4.10 2.56
C SER A 167 13.10 4.82 1.67
N ALA A 168 12.24 5.66 2.24
CA ALA A 168 11.27 6.43 1.48
C ALA A 168 11.96 7.28 0.39
N LEU A 169 13.03 7.99 0.72
CA LEU A 169 13.81 8.79 -0.25
C LEU A 169 14.49 7.92 -1.31
N GLY A 170 14.92 6.70 -0.97
CA GLY A 170 15.47 5.78 -1.98
C GLY A 170 14.39 5.28 -2.96
N ILE A 171 13.14 5.12 -2.49
CA ILE A 171 12.02 4.82 -3.37
C ILE A 171 11.74 6.02 -4.30
N ASP A 172 11.74 7.25 -3.79
CA ASP A 172 11.56 8.46 -4.60
C ASP A 172 12.63 8.56 -5.69
N GLU A 173 13.91 8.44 -5.32
CA GLU A 173 15.04 8.51 -6.25
C GLU A 173 14.92 7.45 -7.37
N ASP A 174 14.59 6.20 -7.01
CA ASP A 174 14.51 5.11 -7.98
C ASP A 174 13.24 5.16 -8.85
N SER A 175 12.13 5.72 -8.34
CA SER A 175 10.84 5.75 -9.04
C SER A 175 10.59 7.04 -9.82
N GLY A 176 11.27 8.13 -9.47
CA GLY A 176 10.99 9.48 -9.99
C GLY A 176 9.66 10.04 -9.48
N ALA A 177 9.29 9.74 -8.23
CA ALA A 177 8.06 10.21 -7.63
C ALA A 177 8.08 11.73 -7.39
N LEU A 178 7.00 12.42 -7.72
CA LEU A 178 6.76 13.81 -7.27
C LEU A 178 6.31 13.86 -5.83
N ILE A 179 5.45 12.92 -5.47
CA ILE A 179 4.96 12.67 -4.11
C ILE A 179 4.84 11.17 -3.91
N ALA A 180 5.22 10.68 -2.72
CA ALA A 180 4.93 9.32 -2.32
C ALA A 180 4.48 9.23 -0.86
N ILE A 181 3.69 8.20 -0.57
CA ILE A 181 3.39 7.72 0.78
C ILE A 181 3.69 6.23 0.87
N ASN A 182 3.97 5.72 2.08
CA ASN A 182 4.16 4.29 2.25
C ASN A 182 2.94 3.47 1.83
N GLY A 183 3.17 2.25 1.38
CA GLY A 183 2.14 1.32 0.96
C GLY A 183 1.48 0.53 2.09
N ASP A 184 1.04 -0.68 1.76
CA ASP A 184 0.22 -1.55 2.62
C ASP A 184 1.00 -2.70 3.27
N TYR A 185 2.33 -2.60 3.34
CA TYR A 185 3.21 -3.63 3.91
C TYR A 185 3.12 -4.97 3.16
N CYS A 186 2.99 -4.92 1.83
CA CYS A 186 2.82 -6.10 0.99
C CYS A 186 4.04 -7.03 0.98
N ASN A 187 5.25 -6.51 1.25
CA ASN A 187 6.50 -7.28 1.28
C ASN A 187 6.56 -8.34 2.39
N ASN A 188 5.65 -8.32 3.36
CA ASN A 188 5.52 -9.35 4.40
C ASN A 188 4.41 -10.39 4.09
N GLN A 189 3.95 -10.44 2.85
CA GLN A 189 2.83 -11.27 2.44
C GLN A 189 3.26 -12.25 1.36
N THR A 190 2.73 -13.46 1.40
CA THR A 190 2.98 -14.52 0.42
C THR A 190 1.69 -15.03 -0.23
N SER A 191 0.55 -14.42 0.10
CA SER A 191 -0.77 -14.80 -0.38
C SER A 191 -1.76 -13.63 -0.27
N GLY A 192 -2.96 -13.77 -0.79
CA GLY A 192 -4.06 -12.82 -0.78
C GLY A 192 -4.27 -12.20 -2.15
N PHE A 193 -4.93 -11.04 -2.21
CA PHE A 193 -5.18 -10.35 -3.46
C PHE A 193 -4.23 -9.16 -3.61
N LEU A 194 -3.31 -9.24 -4.56
CA LEU A 194 -2.28 -8.22 -4.80
C LEU A 194 -2.14 -7.96 -6.30
N VAL A 195 -2.49 -6.74 -6.71
CA VAL A 195 -2.25 -6.20 -8.04
C VAL A 195 -1.49 -4.89 -7.89
N ARG A 196 -0.45 -4.66 -8.71
CA ARG A 196 0.31 -3.41 -8.75
C ARG A 196 0.54 -2.99 -10.20
N ASN A 197 0.16 -1.77 -10.53
CA ASN A 197 0.30 -1.18 -11.87
C ASN A 197 -0.30 -2.08 -12.98
N GLY A 198 -1.42 -2.77 -12.68
CA GLY A 198 -2.09 -3.72 -13.57
C GLY A 198 -1.45 -5.11 -13.66
N GLU A 199 -0.40 -5.39 -12.87
CA GLU A 199 0.22 -6.71 -12.79
C GLU A 199 -0.31 -7.49 -11.59
N LEU A 200 -0.73 -8.74 -11.82
CA LEU A 200 -1.22 -9.65 -10.79
C LEU A 200 -0.07 -10.40 -10.13
N TYR A 201 0.01 -10.34 -8.80
CA TYR A 201 0.99 -11.07 -7.98
C TYR A 201 0.34 -12.19 -7.18
N PHE A 202 -0.81 -11.94 -6.54
CA PHE A 202 -1.59 -12.91 -5.78
C PHE A 202 -3.08 -12.75 -6.10
N SER A 203 -3.83 -13.87 -6.13
CA SER A 203 -5.25 -13.92 -6.46
C SER A 203 -6.07 -14.74 -5.46
N GLU A 204 -5.71 -14.70 -4.19
CA GLU A 204 -6.41 -15.44 -3.15
C GLU A 204 -7.32 -14.52 -2.35
N GLN A 205 -8.48 -15.01 -1.95
CA GLN A 205 -9.39 -14.28 -1.06
C GLN A 205 -8.71 -13.98 0.28
N THR A 206 -8.97 -12.80 0.85
CA THR A 206 -8.42 -12.39 2.15
C THR A 206 -9.54 -12.04 3.13
N SER A 207 -9.25 -12.14 4.42
CA SER A 207 -10.15 -11.71 5.51
C SER A 207 -10.04 -10.21 5.84
N ASN A 208 -9.15 -9.48 5.18
CA ASN A 208 -9.01 -8.04 5.31
C ASN A 208 -9.97 -7.33 4.36
N ASP A 209 -10.36 -6.11 4.72
CA ASP A 209 -10.91 -5.18 3.73
C ASP A 209 -9.85 -4.93 2.64
N ILE A 210 -10.31 -4.66 1.44
CA ILE A 210 -9.44 -4.28 0.32
C ILE A 210 -9.82 -2.91 -0.25
N CYS A 211 -8.84 -2.27 -0.87
CA CYS A 211 -9.05 -1.11 -1.72
C CYS A 211 -8.60 -1.47 -3.13
N VAL A 212 -9.47 -1.22 -4.10
CA VAL A 212 -9.22 -1.51 -5.52
C VAL A 212 -9.28 -0.20 -6.30
N LEU A 213 -8.23 0.09 -7.06
CA LEU A 213 -8.21 1.14 -8.07
C LEU A 213 -8.26 0.47 -9.44
N TYR A 214 -9.22 0.88 -10.27
CA TYR A 214 -9.41 0.36 -11.62
C TYR A 214 -8.74 1.26 -12.66
N LYS A 215 -8.50 0.73 -13.87
CA LYS A 215 -7.88 1.48 -14.97
C LYS A 215 -8.70 2.67 -15.46
N ASP A 216 -10.00 2.67 -15.23
CA ASP A 216 -10.86 3.82 -15.52
C ASP A 216 -10.79 4.93 -14.45
N GLY A 217 -9.92 4.77 -13.45
CA GLY A 217 -9.72 5.71 -12.36
C GLY A 217 -10.71 5.59 -11.21
N THR A 218 -11.70 4.71 -11.30
CA THR A 218 -12.63 4.44 -10.19
C THR A 218 -11.90 3.75 -9.05
N MET A 219 -12.11 4.20 -7.81
CA MET A 219 -11.61 3.53 -6.61
C MET A 219 -12.78 3.07 -5.74
N ALA A 220 -12.71 1.83 -5.29
CA ALA A 220 -13.71 1.23 -4.41
C ALA A 220 -13.06 0.49 -3.24
N THR A 221 -13.76 0.40 -2.12
CA THR A 221 -13.31 -0.34 -0.92
C THR A 221 -14.34 -1.41 -0.57
N TYR A 222 -13.87 -2.59 -0.23
CA TYR A 222 -14.73 -3.75 0.02
C TYR A 222 -14.38 -4.42 1.35
N ALA A 223 -15.40 -4.87 2.08
CA ALA A 223 -15.24 -5.86 3.13
C ALA A 223 -15.03 -7.26 2.51
N PRO A 224 -14.52 -8.26 3.27
CA PRO A 224 -14.19 -9.57 2.72
C PRO A 224 -15.35 -10.33 2.06
N ASP A 225 -16.59 -10.03 2.44
CA ASP A 225 -17.83 -10.62 1.91
C ASP A 225 -18.50 -9.79 0.81
N GLU A 226 -17.91 -8.64 0.46
CA GLU A 226 -18.43 -7.72 -0.57
C GLU A 226 -17.77 -7.92 -1.94
N TYR A 227 -16.77 -8.81 -2.07
CA TYR A 227 -16.07 -9.06 -3.34
C TYR A 227 -15.72 -10.54 -3.51
N VAL A 228 -15.53 -10.93 -4.76
CA VAL A 228 -14.96 -12.21 -5.17
C VAL A 228 -13.79 -11.92 -6.09
N VAL A 229 -12.60 -12.48 -5.79
CA VAL A 229 -11.36 -12.15 -6.50
C VAL A 229 -11.46 -12.42 -8.00
N GLU A 230 -12.08 -13.54 -8.39
CA GLU A 230 -12.28 -13.92 -9.80
C GLU A 230 -13.13 -12.91 -10.55
N ASP A 231 -14.17 -12.35 -9.91
CA ASP A 231 -15.04 -11.32 -10.48
C ASP A 231 -14.31 -9.97 -10.59
N GLU A 232 -13.52 -9.62 -9.58
CA GLU A 232 -12.72 -8.39 -9.61
C GLU A 232 -11.67 -8.41 -10.73
N LEU A 233 -11.01 -9.54 -10.96
CA LEU A 233 -10.02 -9.69 -12.03
C LEU A 233 -10.60 -9.48 -13.45
N GLN A 234 -11.92 -9.53 -13.62
CA GLN A 234 -12.59 -9.21 -14.90
C GLN A 234 -12.80 -7.70 -15.11
N LYS A 235 -12.57 -6.85 -14.11
CA LYS A 235 -12.92 -5.41 -14.11
C LYS A 235 -11.77 -4.47 -14.46
N ASN A 236 -10.68 -4.93 -15.09
CA ASN A 236 -9.51 -4.11 -15.39
C ASN A 236 -8.89 -3.47 -14.15
N VAL A 237 -8.63 -4.28 -13.11
CA VAL A 237 -7.97 -3.84 -11.89
C VAL A 237 -6.57 -3.29 -12.18
N TYR A 238 -6.25 -2.14 -11.58
CA TYR A 238 -4.95 -1.48 -11.70
C TYR A 238 -4.11 -1.63 -10.43
N GLN A 239 -4.72 -1.39 -9.24
CA GLN A 239 -4.08 -1.57 -7.94
C GLN A 239 -5.02 -2.28 -6.98
N VAL A 240 -4.48 -3.09 -6.06
CA VAL A 240 -5.21 -3.64 -4.91
C VAL A 240 -4.35 -3.53 -3.67
N TRP A 241 -4.85 -2.86 -2.64
CA TRP A 241 -4.25 -2.79 -1.31
C TRP A 241 -5.11 -3.55 -0.31
N LYS A 242 -4.48 -4.25 0.65
CA LYS A 242 -5.18 -5.12 1.60
C LYS A 242 -4.79 -4.98 3.07
N PHE A 243 -4.19 -3.85 3.47
CA PHE A 243 -3.88 -3.57 4.88
C PHE A 243 -5.17 -3.29 5.67
N GLY A 244 -5.90 -2.27 5.27
CA GLY A 244 -7.19 -1.87 5.84
C GLY A 244 -7.13 -1.13 7.17
N PRO A 245 -8.29 -0.82 7.68
CA PRO A 245 -9.62 -1.07 7.13
C PRO A 245 -10.09 -0.03 6.11
N LYS A 246 -11.24 -0.29 5.45
CA LYS A 246 -12.00 0.75 4.75
C LYS A 246 -12.53 1.75 5.78
N LEU A 247 -12.57 3.03 5.40
CA LEU A 247 -12.87 4.14 6.30
C LEU A 247 -14.28 4.70 6.11
N LEU A 248 -14.79 4.63 4.89
CA LEU A 248 -16.12 5.13 4.52
C LEU A 248 -16.97 3.96 3.99
N ASP A 249 -18.29 4.09 4.14
CA ASP A 249 -19.25 3.21 3.47
C ASP A 249 -19.50 3.65 2.02
N ALA A 250 -20.43 2.98 1.34
CA ALA A 250 -20.76 3.25 -0.06
C ALA A 250 -21.36 4.64 -0.32
N ASP A 251 -21.90 5.28 0.72
CA ASP A 251 -22.48 6.61 0.66
C ASP A 251 -21.49 7.72 1.08
N GLY A 252 -20.24 7.35 1.37
CA GLY A 252 -19.19 8.26 1.85
C GLY A 252 -19.33 8.64 3.33
N VAL A 253 -20.13 7.88 4.10
CA VAL A 253 -20.34 8.10 5.53
C VAL A 253 -19.22 7.40 6.32
N PRO A 254 -18.68 8.03 7.39
CA PRO A 254 -17.64 7.39 8.19
C PRO A 254 -18.09 6.06 8.80
N MET A 255 -17.28 5.03 8.64
CA MET A 255 -17.49 3.75 9.32
C MET A 255 -17.43 3.94 10.84
N THR A 256 -18.26 3.21 11.58
CA THR A 256 -18.25 3.16 13.05
C THR A 256 -17.72 1.83 13.59
N THR A 257 -17.60 0.82 12.72
CA THR A 257 -17.00 -0.47 13.01
C THR A 257 -15.95 -0.78 11.95
N PHE A 258 -14.83 -1.35 12.35
CA PHE A 258 -13.68 -1.53 11.50
C PHE A 258 -13.16 -2.96 11.58
N ASN A 259 -12.97 -3.59 10.44
CA ASN A 259 -12.35 -4.91 10.31
C ASN A 259 -10.84 -4.81 10.51
N THR A 260 -10.42 -4.61 11.74
CA THR A 260 -9.00 -4.51 12.10
C THR A 260 -8.75 -4.84 13.57
N SER A 261 -7.49 -5.09 13.93
CA SER A 261 -7.09 -5.38 15.31
C SER A 261 -7.16 -4.13 16.22
N SER A 262 -7.33 -4.35 17.53
CA SER A 262 -7.44 -3.26 18.51
C SER A 262 -6.27 -2.27 18.49
N PRO A 263 -4.98 -2.69 18.35
CA PRO A 263 -3.87 -1.74 18.28
C PRO A 263 -3.97 -0.75 17.11
N ILE A 264 -4.55 -1.17 15.97
CA ILE A 264 -4.75 -0.28 14.82
C ILE A 264 -5.86 0.74 15.08
N LYS A 265 -6.82 0.46 15.95
CA LYS A 265 -7.94 1.37 16.23
C LYS A 265 -7.53 2.60 17.03
N TRP A 266 -6.45 2.53 17.80
CA TRP A 266 -6.01 3.60 18.71
C TRP A 266 -5.21 4.69 17.99
N GLU A 267 -4.81 5.73 18.77
CA GLU A 267 -3.99 6.82 18.25
C GLU A 267 -2.68 6.31 17.70
N ASN A 268 -2.44 6.58 16.41
CA ASN A 268 -1.24 6.17 15.70
C ASN A 268 -0.91 7.21 14.62
N PRO A 269 0.36 7.31 14.19
CA PRO A 269 0.70 7.83 12.87
C PRO A 269 -0.06 7.04 11.80
N ARG A 270 -0.56 7.72 10.75
CA ARG A 270 -1.41 7.13 9.72
C ARG A 270 -0.91 7.47 8.33
N SER A 271 -1.12 6.53 7.41
CA SER A 271 -1.14 6.79 5.98
C SER A 271 -2.42 6.24 5.40
N ALA A 272 -3.04 6.99 4.53
CA ALA A 272 -4.31 6.61 3.93
C ALA A 272 -4.50 7.30 2.58
N ILE A 273 -5.38 6.73 1.75
CA ILE A 273 -5.77 7.28 0.46
C ILE A 273 -7.26 7.56 0.44
N GLY A 274 -7.64 8.63 -0.27
CA GLY A 274 -9.01 9.02 -0.51
C GLY A 274 -9.30 9.20 -1.99
N TYR A 275 -10.55 9.05 -2.35
CA TYR A 275 -11.06 9.12 -3.70
C TYR A 275 -12.28 10.04 -3.78
N TYR A 276 -12.25 10.96 -4.73
CA TYR A 276 -13.37 11.84 -5.04
C TYR A 276 -14.08 11.38 -6.32
N GLU A 277 -13.32 11.22 -7.38
CA GLU A 277 -13.79 10.77 -8.70
C GLU A 277 -12.59 10.39 -9.58
N PRO A 278 -12.78 9.74 -10.75
CA PRO A 278 -11.69 9.40 -11.65
C PRO A 278 -10.82 10.61 -11.99
N GLY A 279 -9.52 10.49 -11.73
CA GLY A 279 -8.53 11.56 -11.91
C GLY A 279 -8.35 12.47 -10.69
N HIS A 280 -9.17 12.36 -9.62
CA HIS A 280 -9.07 13.18 -8.41
C HIS A 280 -9.00 12.31 -7.15
N TYR A 281 -7.88 12.40 -6.44
CA TYR A 281 -7.54 11.60 -5.25
C TYR A 281 -6.93 12.47 -4.16
N CYS A 282 -6.78 11.92 -2.95
CA CYS A 282 -5.90 12.52 -1.96
C CYS A 282 -5.04 11.47 -1.24
N PHE A 283 -3.84 11.89 -0.85
CA PHE A 283 -3.01 11.18 0.11
C PHE A 283 -3.06 11.91 1.44
N VAL A 284 -3.21 11.16 2.51
CA VAL A 284 -3.20 11.71 3.87
C VAL A 284 -2.17 10.98 4.71
N VAL A 285 -1.23 11.74 5.27
CA VAL A 285 -0.29 11.25 6.29
C VAL A 285 -0.48 12.03 7.58
N VAL A 286 -0.65 11.30 8.66
CA VAL A 286 -0.82 11.86 10.01
C VAL A 286 0.42 11.55 10.83
N ASP A 287 1.09 12.59 11.26
CA ASP A 287 2.17 12.46 12.23
C ASP A 287 1.64 11.96 13.57
N GLY A 288 2.45 11.25 14.36
CA GLY A 288 1.99 10.77 15.64
C GLY A 288 3.09 10.19 16.52
N ARG A 289 2.70 9.81 17.77
CA ARG A 289 3.61 9.29 18.80
C ARG A 289 4.72 10.29 19.16
N GLN A 290 4.42 11.61 19.08
CA GLN A 290 5.35 12.70 19.34
C GLN A 290 4.71 13.67 20.32
N ASP A 291 5.13 13.56 21.58
CA ASP A 291 4.62 14.38 22.70
C ASP A 291 4.78 15.87 22.41
N GLY A 292 3.73 16.64 22.65
CA GLY A 292 3.73 18.09 22.44
C GLY A 292 3.68 18.55 20.99
N TYR A 293 3.64 17.62 20.01
CA TYR A 293 3.56 17.94 18.59
C TYR A 293 2.35 17.23 17.92
N SER A 294 2.33 15.93 17.92
CA SER A 294 1.28 15.16 17.26
C SER A 294 1.09 13.79 17.91
N ARG A 295 -0.11 13.50 18.40
CA ARG A 295 -0.40 12.20 19.02
C ARG A 295 -0.65 11.09 18.01
N GLY A 296 -1.14 11.44 16.83
CA GLY A 296 -1.73 10.56 15.84
C GLY A 296 -3.25 10.47 15.98
N LEU A 297 -3.93 9.85 15.01
CA LEU A 297 -5.38 9.72 14.99
C LEU A 297 -5.84 8.30 15.34
N LYS A 298 -6.99 8.19 16.02
CA LYS A 298 -7.78 6.97 16.03
C LYS A 298 -8.32 6.70 14.63
N ILE A 299 -8.64 5.45 14.35
CA ILE A 299 -9.19 5.08 13.04
C ILE A 299 -10.54 5.78 12.76
N GLU A 300 -11.36 6.00 13.80
CA GLU A 300 -12.64 6.73 13.72
C GLU A 300 -12.44 8.21 13.36
N GLU A 301 -11.40 8.84 13.92
CA GLU A 301 -11.05 10.23 13.64
C GLU A 301 -10.51 10.38 12.21
N LEU A 302 -9.75 9.39 11.73
CA LEU A 302 -9.27 9.31 10.35
C LEU A 302 -10.46 9.14 9.37
N ALA A 303 -11.41 8.25 9.68
CA ALA A 303 -12.62 8.07 8.86
C ALA A 303 -13.43 9.37 8.78
N LYS A 304 -13.60 10.07 9.91
CA LYS A 304 -14.28 11.37 9.94
C LYS A 304 -13.54 12.41 9.09
N LEU A 305 -12.20 12.47 9.14
CA LEU A 305 -11.41 13.39 8.34
C LEU A 305 -11.67 13.20 6.83
N PHE A 306 -11.72 11.97 6.34
CA PHE A 306 -11.99 11.69 4.92
C PHE A 306 -13.43 12.06 4.51
N ALA A 307 -14.41 11.85 5.40
CA ALA A 307 -15.78 12.31 5.14
C ALA A 307 -15.87 13.84 5.12
N ASP A 308 -15.20 14.52 6.06
CA ASP A 308 -15.15 16.00 6.10
C ASP A 308 -14.44 16.57 4.85
N LEU A 309 -13.48 15.84 4.25
CA LEU A 309 -12.85 16.16 2.97
C LEU A 309 -13.79 15.93 1.77
N GLY A 310 -14.91 15.22 1.94
CA GLY A 310 -15.87 14.92 0.89
C GLY A 310 -15.50 13.72 0.01
N CYS A 311 -14.61 12.85 0.47
CA CYS A 311 -14.23 11.63 -0.24
C CYS A 311 -15.42 10.68 -0.36
N LYS A 312 -15.54 10.00 -1.50
CA LYS A 312 -16.53 8.93 -1.76
C LYS A 312 -16.05 7.56 -1.25
N ALA A 313 -14.73 7.33 -1.28
CA ALA A 313 -14.09 6.17 -0.71
C ALA A 313 -12.79 6.57 -0.02
N ALA A 314 -12.41 5.86 1.04
CA ALA A 314 -11.15 6.09 1.73
C ALA A 314 -10.65 4.80 2.38
N TYR A 315 -9.33 4.64 2.42
CA TYR A 315 -8.71 3.39 2.86
C TYR A 315 -7.43 3.65 3.66
N ASN A 316 -7.32 2.99 4.82
CA ASN A 316 -6.15 3.07 5.68
C ASN A 316 -5.06 2.11 5.20
N LEU A 317 -3.84 2.60 5.12
CA LEU A 317 -2.61 1.86 4.78
C LEU A 317 -1.80 1.54 6.03
N ASP A 318 -0.58 0.99 5.86
CA ASP A 318 0.32 0.78 6.99
C ASP A 318 0.66 2.12 7.66
N GLY A 319 0.78 2.09 8.96
CA GLY A 319 0.96 3.28 9.79
C GLY A 319 2.14 3.14 10.77
N GLY A 320 2.05 3.87 11.88
CA GLY A 320 3.10 3.86 12.89
C GLY A 320 4.42 4.41 12.36
N ALA A 321 5.52 3.68 12.51
CA ALA A 321 6.83 4.13 12.01
C ALA A 321 6.95 4.11 10.48
N SER A 322 6.02 3.47 9.76
CA SER A 322 5.98 3.50 8.29
C SER A 322 5.35 4.78 7.75
N ALA A 323 4.48 5.45 8.52
CA ALA A 323 3.76 6.63 8.06
C ALA A 323 4.75 7.73 7.65
N VAL A 324 4.83 7.98 6.35
CA VAL A 324 5.71 8.97 5.75
C VAL A 324 5.09 9.53 4.47
N MET A 325 5.28 10.80 4.23
CA MET A 325 5.03 11.49 2.96
C MET A 325 6.34 12.11 2.50
N THR A 326 6.69 11.87 1.26
CA THR A 326 7.78 12.55 0.56
C THR A 326 7.17 13.48 -0.49
N PHE A 327 7.87 14.56 -0.81
CA PHE A 327 7.48 15.51 -1.85
C PHE A 327 8.72 16.27 -2.33
N ASN A 328 8.91 16.39 -3.64
CA ASN A 328 10.06 17.06 -4.23
C ASN A 328 11.40 16.57 -3.65
N ASP A 329 11.62 15.26 -3.67
CA ASP A 329 12.84 14.58 -3.20
C ASP A 329 13.17 14.80 -1.71
N ALA A 330 12.18 15.20 -0.91
CA ALA A 330 12.34 15.43 0.53
C ALA A 330 11.25 14.77 1.36
N ILE A 331 11.56 14.42 2.62
CA ILE A 331 10.52 13.98 3.58
C ILE A 331 9.70 15.22 3.97
N TYR A 332 8.41 15.20 3.62
CA TYR A 332 7.48 16.29 3.91
C TYR A 332 6.84 16.16 5.30
N SER A 333 6.41 14.95 5.68
CA SER A 333 5.86 14.66 7.00
C SER A 333 6.95 14.54 8.06
N ARG A 334 6.56 14.31 9.32
CA ARG A 334 7.50 14.05 10.42
C ARG A 334 7.31 12.62 10.95
N PRO A 335 7.99 11.61 10.36
CA PRO A 335 7.83 10.22 10.75
C PRO A 335 8.22 9.95 12.20
N SER A 336 7.44 9.10 12.88
CA SER A 336 7.70 8.65 14.25
C SER A 336 9.05 7.95 14.34
N ASN A 337 9.91 8.37 15.31
CA ASN A 337 11.27 7.85 15.49
C ASN A 337 12.16 7.90 14.24
N GLY A 338 11.93 8.88 13.36
CA GLY A 338 12.68 9.02 12.11
C GLY A 338 12.23 8.09 10.98
N GLY A 339 11.14 7.37 11.17
CA GLY A 339 10.60 6.44 10.18
C GLY A 339 11.29 5.06 10.19
N ARG A 340 10.92 4.24 9.21
CA ARG A 340 11.56 2.94 8.91
C ARG A 340 11.62 2.72 7.40
N ALA A 341 12.37 1.73 6.96
CA ALA A 341 12.34 1.26 5.59
C ALA A 341 10.97 0.65 5.24
N LEU A 342 10.56 0.80 3.99
CA LEU A 342 9.25 0.47 3.43
C LEU A 342 9.35 -0.71 2.48
N GLY A 343 8.30 -1.50 2.36
CA GLY A 343 8.20 -2.58 1.39
C GLY A 343 7.68 -2.11 0.04
N ASP A 344 6.85 -1.09 0.04
CA ASP A 344 6.29 -0.43 -1.15
C ASP A 344 5.83 0.99 -0.82
N ALA A 345 5.59 1.78 -1.85
CA ALA A 345 5.01 3.12 -1.73
C ALA A 345 3.99 3.37 -2.86
N LEU A 346 2.92 4.10 -2.53
CA LEU A 346 2.03 4.71 -3.50
C LEU A 346 2.63 6.05 -3.91
N LEU A 347 2.60 6.35 -5.19
CA LEU A 347 3.22 7.57 -5.69
C LEU A 347 2.47 8.17 -6.88
N ILE A 348 2.69 9.46 -7.07
CA ILE A 348 2.34 10.19 -8.28
C ILE A 348 3.62 10.65 -8.96
N LYS A 349 3.69 10.48 -10.26
CA LYS A 349 4.85 10.88 -11.08
C LYS A 349 4.44 11.42 -12.43
N GLU A 350 5.33 12.19 -13.04
CA GLU A 350 5.24 12.50 -14.48
C GLU A 350 5.48 11.24 -15.30
N LEU A 351 4.90 11.21 -16.49
CA LEU A 351 5.16 10.17 -17.46
C LEU A 351 6.22 10.64 -18.44
N ASP A 352 7.16 9.75 -18.80
CA ASP A 352 8.21 10.02 -19.76
C ASP A 352 7.60 10.48 -21.10
N GLY A 353 7.98 11.65 -21.58
CA GLY A 353 7.56 12.19 -22.87
C GLY A 353 6.74 13.51 -22.83
N ILE A 354 6.39 14.01 -21.65
CA ILE A 354 5.68 15.30 -21.48
C ILE A 354 6.64 16.29 -20.83
N GLY A 355 7.65 16.75 -21.52
CA GLY A 355 8.57 17.75 -20.96
C GLY A 355 9.93 17.85 -21.64
N GLU A 356 10.28 16.94 -22.52
CA GLU A 356 11.45 17.09 -23.38
C GLU A 356 11.13 17.95 -24.62
N GLY A 357 10.52 19.10 -24.42
CA GLY A 357 10.56 20.20 -25.32
C GLY A 357 11.96 20.82 -25.23
N GLU A 358 12.81 20.45 -26.18
CA GLU A 358 14.15 20.96 -26.51
C GLU A 358 14.52 22.30 -25.82
N ALA A 359 15.25 22.21 -24.69
CA ALA A 359 16.14 23.29 -24.30
C ALA A 359 17.28 23.34 -25.33
N LYS A 360 17.13 24.19 -26.35
CA LYS A 360 18.21 24.64 -27.23
C LYS A 360 18.88 25.87 -26.66
#